data_aa12f1866bcf7157d347ced6dab70a81
#
_entry.id   aa12f1866bcf7157d347ced6dab70a81
#
_cell.length_a   1.000
_cell.length_b   1.000
_cell.length_c   1.000
_cell.angle_alpha   90.00
_cell.angle_beta   90.00
_cell.angle_gamma   90.00
#
_symmetry.space_group_name_H-M   'P 1'
#
loop_
_entity.id
_entity.type
_entity.pdbx_description
1 polymer ?
#
loop_
_entity_poly.entity_id
_entity_poly.type
_entity_poly.pdbx_seq_one_letter_code
_entity_poly.pdbx_strand_id
1 'polypeptide(L)'
;SRLEITYAASDYEHTRDLTRGDIQAEGIDLRYLNLQIEETFFRFIKFREWDVSEMSFGKYIALKSQDDDTVTAIPVFPSRVFRQSSLFVLPDSGIRDASDLRGKKIGIPEWAQTASIYTRGWLVHNMGIPLQEIDWIQGGVNDAGRQEKVKLKQ
;
A
#
# COMPACT_ATOMS: atom_id res chain seq x y z
N SER A 1 19.49 -30.24 1.97
CA SER A 1 18.12 -29.84 2.32
C SER A 1 17.82 -28.48 1.71
N ARG A 2 16.62 -28.29 1.19
CA ARG A 2 16.16 -26.98 0.74
C ARG A 2 15.57 -26.22 1.92
N LEU A 3 15.71 -24.89 1.92
CA LEU A 3 15.07 -24.01 2.90
C LEU A 3 13.61 -23.83 2.52
N GLU A 4 12.69 -24.21 3.40
CA GLU A 4 11.27 -23.92 3.21
C GLU A 4 11.01 -22.45 3.50
N ILE A 5 10.36 -21.74 2.56
CA ILE A 5 9.98 -20.33 2.68
C ILE A 5 8.53 -20.17 2.26
N THR A 6 7.74 -19.51 3.10
CA THR A 6 6.39 -19.07 2.79
C THR A 6 6.41 -17.67 2.18
N TYR A 7 5.74 -17.51 1.03
CA TYR A 7 5.64 -16.23 0.31
C TYR A 7 4.19 -15.87 0.05
N ALA A 8 3.75 -14.73 0.54
CA ALA A 8 2.40 -14.22 0.30
C ALA A 8 2.41 -12.95 -0.56
N ALA A 9 1.65 -12.97 -1.64
CA ALA A 9 1.44 -11.85 -2.54
C ALA A 9 0.19 -12.08 -3.39
N SER A 10 -0.26 -11.03 -4.08
CA SER A 10 -1.27 -11.17 -5.12
C SER A 10 -0.70 -11.87 -6.37
N ASP A 11 -1.57 -12.42 -7.22
CA ASP A 11 -1.18 -13.03 -8.50
C ASP A 11 -0.83 -11.94 -9.52
N TYR A 12 0.46 -11.75 -9.75
CA TYR A 12 0.98 -10.85 -10.78
C TYR A 12 1.56 -11.64 -11.94
N GLU A 13 1.25 -11.22 -13.16
CA GLU A 13 1.68 -11.91 -14.38
C GLU A 13 3.20 -12.11 -14.44
N HIS A 14 3.97 -11.08 -14.08
CA HIS A 14 5.44 -11.11 -14.13
C HIS A 14 6.11 -11.95 -13.02
N THR A 15 5.36 -12.42 -12.02
CA THR A 15 5.86 -13.32 -10.97
C THR A 15 5.30 -14.74 -11.11
N ARG A 16 4.46 -14.97 -12.10
CA ARG A 16 3.65 -16.19 -12.22
C ARG A 16 4.47 -17.45 -12.39
N ASP A 17 5.55 -17.38 -13.15
CA ASP A 17 6.43 -18.53 -13.36
C ASP A 17 7.07 -18.99 -12.03
N LEU A 18 7.46 -18.05 -11.17
CA LEU A 18 7.96 -18.37 -9.84
C LEU A 18 6.87 -18.95 -8.93
N THR A 19 5.68 -18.32 -8.94
CA THR A 19 4.58 -18.74 -8.03
C THR A 19 3.91 -20.05 -8.44
N ARG A 20 4.03 -20.45 -9.72
CA ARG A 20 3.58 -21.75 -10.23
C ARG A 20 4.64 -22.84 -10.12
N GLY A 21 5.88 -22.47 -9.83
CA GLY A 21 6.99 -23.41 -9.74
C GLY A 21 7.65 -23.76 -11.08
N ASP A 22 7.29 -23.06 -12.16
CA ASP A 22 7.93 -23.20 -13.49
C ASP A 22 9.41 -22.78 -13.42
N ILE A 23 9.69 -21.77 -12.59
CA ILE A 23 11.03 -21.36 -12.18
C ILE A 23 11.19 -21.60 -10.69
N GLN A 24 12.29 -22.20 -10.28
CA GLN A 24 12.58 -22.47 -8.87
C GLN A 24 13.81 -21.69 -8.40
N ALA A 25 13.71 -21.11 -7.21
CA ALA A 25 14.87 -20.51 -6.55
C ALA A 25 15.82 -21.63 -6.06
N GLU A 26 17.12 -21.49 -6.36
CA GLU A 26 18.11 -22.47 -5.94
C GLU A 26 18.19 -22.59 -4.41
N GLY A 27 18.13 -23.81 -3.91
CA GLY A 27 18.21 -24.08 -2.48
C GLY A 27 16.95 -23.77 -1.67
N ILE A 28 15.87 -23.31 -2.32
CA ILE A 28 14.61 -22.90 -1.66
C ILE A 28 13.46 -23.81 -2.11
N ASP A 29 12.62 -24.19 -1.17
CA ASP A 29 11.28 -24.74 -1.38
C ASP A 29 10.25 -23.64 -1.07
N LEU A 30 9.74 -22.99 -2.12
CA LEU A 30 8.88 -21.83 -2.02
C LEU A 30 7.41 -22.26 -1.94
N ARG A 31 6.74 -21.93 -0.84
CA ARG A 31 5.31 -22.13 -0.64
C ARG A 31 4.57 -20.81 -0.87
N TYR A 32 3.95 -20.68 -2.03
CA TYR A 32 3.22 -19.46 -2.40
C TYR A 32 1.79 -19.45 -1.86
N LEU A 33 1.39 -18.31 -1.29
CA LEU A 33 0.05 -18.03 -0.79
C LEU A 33 -0.53 -16.87 -1.61
N ASN A 34 -1.52 -17.19 -2.44
CA ASN A 34 -2.30 -16.18 -3.19
C ASN A 34 -3.43 -15.68 -2.31
N LEU A 35 -3.27 -14.49 -1.74
CA LEU A 35 -4.24 -13.87 -0.85
C LEU A 35 -4.68 -12.50 -1.38
N GLN A 36 -5.84 -12.06 -0.94
CA GLN A 36 -6.29 -10.69 -1.18
C GLN A 36 -5.28 -9.70 -0.58
N ILE A 37 -4.95 -8.66 -1.32
CA ILE A 37 -3.86 -7.73 -0.98
C ILE A 37 -4.01 -7.08 0.40
N GLU A 38 -5.22 -6.71 0.79
CA GLU A 38 -5.49 -6.11 2.09
C GLU A 38 -5.33 -7.12 3.23
N GLU A 39 -5.71 -8.36 3.00
CA GLU A 39 -5.49 -9.48 3.94
C GLU A 39 -4.00 -9.76 4.10
N THR A 40 -3.28 -9.85 2.98
CA THR A 40 -1.82 -10.03 2.97
C THR A 40 -1.14 -8.95 3.82
N PHE A 41 -1.45 -7.70 3.58
CA PHE A 41 -0.84 -6.58 4.31
C PHE A 41 -1.20 -6.58 5.80
N PHE A 42 -2.47 -6.83 6.13
CA PHE A 42 -2.92 -6.83 7.51
C PHE A 42 -2.26 -7.94 8.33
N ARG A 43 -2.31 -9.17 7.83
CA ARG A 43 -1.79 -10.35 8.54
C ARG A 43 -0.28 -10.29 8.66
N PHE A 44 0.42 -9.87 7.60
CA PHE A 44 1.87 -9.72 7.67
C PHE A 44 2.30 -8.61 8.63
N ILE A 45 1.70 -7.42 8.54
CA ILE A 45 2.08 -6.30 9.42
C ILE A 45 1.80 -6.64 10.88
N LYS A 46 0.67 -7.26 11.16
CA LYS A 46 0.22 -7.50 12.53
C LYS A 46 0.79 -8.77 13.16
N PHE A 47 0.94 -9.85 12.39
CA PHE A 47 1.23 -11.17 12.92
C PHE A 47 2.51 -11.80 12.37
N ARG A 48 3.10 -11.30 11.28
CA ARG A 48 4.28 -11.89 10.63
C ARG A 48 4.08 -13.36 10.27
N GLU A 49 2.91 -13.70 9.71
CA GLU A 49 2.48 -15.09 9.52
C GLU A 49 3.30 -15.87 8.48
N TRP A 50 4.12 -15.21 7.66
CA TRP A 50 4.96 -15.82 6.63
C TRP A 50 6.33 -15.14 6.54
N ASP A 51 7.24 -15.82 5.87
CA ASP A 51 8.65 -15.40 5.80
C ASP A 51 8.85 -14.22 4.85
N VAL A 52 8.19 -14.25 3.68
CA VAL A 52 8.27 -13.23 2.64
C VAL A 52 6.88 -12.75 2.29
N SER A 53 6.69 -11.45 2.17
CA SER A 53 5.39 -10.86 1.86
C SER A 53 5.51 -9.68 0.91
N GLU A 54 4.53 -9.56 0.03
CA GLU A 54 4.21 -8.25 -0.51
C GLU A 54 3.71 -7.36 0.62
N MET A 55 4.16 -6.10 0.62
CA MET A 55 3.80 -5.14 1.65
C MET A 55 3.55 -3.76 1.06
N SER A 56 2.63 -3.01 1.66
CA SER A 56 2.43 -1.60 1.32
C SER A 56 3.72 -0.80 1.53
N PHE A 57 4.23 -0.17 0.46
CA PHE A 57 5.46 0.62 0.54
C PHE A 57 5.33 1.81 1.49
N GLY A 58 4.18 2.47 1.52
CA GLY A 58 3.92 3.54 2.48
C GLY A 58 3.99 3.05 3.93
N LYS A 59 3.48 1.86 4.22
CA LYS A 59 3.56 1.28 5.56
C LYS A 59 4.97 0.84 5.93
N TYR A 60 5.73 0.32 4.98
CA TYR A 60 7.14 0.01 5.19
C TYR A 60 7.92 1.26 5.59
N ILE A 61 7.76 2.37 4.85
CA ILE A 61 8.40 3.65 5.18
C ILE A 61 7.93 4.14 6.56
N ALA A 62 6.64 4.01 6.88
CA ALA A 62 6.10 4.40 8.18
C ALA A 62 6.71 3.61 9.35
N LEU A 63 6.97 2.30 9.17
CA LEU A 63 7.71 1.49 10.16
C LEU A 63 9.15 1.98 10.29
N LYS A 64 9.86 2.12 9.18
CA LYS A 64 11.27 2.58 9.18
C LYS A 64 11.45 3.98 9.78
N SER A 65 10.50 4.88 9.56
CA SER A 65 10.54 6.23 10.18
C SER A 65 10.40 6.22 11.71
N GLN A 66 10.05 5.09 12.27
CA GLN A 66 9.88 4.89 13.71
C GLN A 66 10.93 3.92 14.29
N ASP A 67 12.02 3.69 13.55
CA ASP A 67 13.11 2.77 13.92
C ASP A 67 12.64 1.32 14.09
N ASP A 68 11.57 0.93 13.39
CA ASP A 68 11.08 -0.46 13.39
C ASP A 68 11.83 -1.28 12.35
N ASP A 69 12.71 -2.16 12.82
CA ASP A 69 13.54 -3.05 12.01
C ASP A 69 13.01 -4.49 11.92
N THR A 70 11.76 -4.71 12.29
CA THR A 70 11.14 -6.05 12.27
C THR A 70 10.97 -6.64 10.88
N VAL A 71 11.04 -5.81 9.83
CA VAL A 71 11.01 -6.22 8.43
C VAL A 71 12.14 -5.60 7.64
N THR A 72 12.69 -6.35 6.68
CA THR A 72 13.68 -5.89 5.72
C THR A 72 13.09 -5.97 4.32
N ALA A 73 13.15 -4.88 3.56
CA ALA A 73 12.74 -4.88 2.16
C ALA A 73 13.85 -5.41 1.27
N ILE A 74 13.46 -6.22 0.28
CA ILE A 74 14.29 -6.55 -0.88
C ILE A 74 13.84 -5.68 -2.07
N PRO A 75 14.70 -5.39 -3.06
CA PRO A 75 14.38 -4.46 -4.15
C PRO A 75 13.48 -5.10 -5.22
N VAL A 76 12.37 -5.68 -4.77
CA VAL A 76 11.33 -6.28 -5.62
C VAL A 76 10.02 -5.52 -5.42
N PHE A 77 9.46 -5.01 -6.51
CA PHE A 77 8.24 -4.19 -6.51
C PHE A 77 7.15 -4.90 -7.33
N PRO A 78 6.36 -5.79 -6.72
CA PRO A 78 5.36 -6.58 -7.45
C PRO A 78 4.25 -5.71 -8.03
N SER A 79 3.70 -4.78 -7.26
CA SER A 79 2.67 -3.86 -7.72
C SER A 79 3.28 -2.52 -8.17
N ARG A 80 3.00 -2.13 -9.41
CA ARG A 80 3.49 -0.87 -10.02
C ARG A 80 2.34 -0.19 -10.73
N VAL A 81 1.76 0.85 -10.11
CA VAL A 81 0.63 1.60 -10.67
C VAL A 81 0.78 3.10 -10.45
N PHE A 82 0.24 3.89 -11.38
CA PHE A 82 0.11 5.34 -11.22
C PHE A 82 -1.03 5.65 -10.26
N ARG A 83 -0.75 6.46 -9.23
CA ARG A 83 -1.72 6.73 -8.13
C ARG A 83 -2.68 7.88 -8.43
N GLN A 84 -2.44 8.68 -9.47
CA GLN A 84 -3.36 9.73 -9.91
C GLN A 84 -4.75 9.18 -10.27
N SER A 85 -4.81 7.96 -10.80
CA SER A 85 -6.07 7.27 -11.08
C SER A 85 -6.87 6.83 -9.84
N SER A 86 -6.33 7.06 -8.64
CA SER A 86 -7.00 6.75 -7.37
C SER A 86 -7.77 7.93 -6.77
N LEU A 87 -7.84 9.06 -7.48
CA LEU A 87 -8.66 10.21 -7.11
C LEU A 87 -10.01 10.14 -7.82
N PHE A 88 -11.07 10.11 -7.04
CA PHE A 88 -12.44 10.05 -7.54
C PHE A 88 -13.22 11.27 -7.05
N VAL A 89 -14.07 11.81 -7.91
CA VAL A 89 -14.95 12.92 -7.59
C VAL A 89 -16.39 12.55 -7.95
N LEU A 90 -17.35 13.09 -7.23
CA LEU A 90 -18.75 12.96 -7.60
C LEU A 90 -19.04 13.80 -8.86
N PRO A 91 -19.85 13.33 -9.81
CA PRO A 91 -20.14 14.05 -11.04
C PRO A 91 -20.65 15.49 -10.80
N ASP A 92 -21.47 15.68 -9.78
CA ASP A 92 -22.09 16.95 -9.44
C ASP A 92 -21.31 17.78 -8.40
N SER A 93 -20.07 17.39 -8.09
CA SER A 93 -19.24 18.09 -7.09
C SER A 93 -18.74 19.47 -7.52
N GLY A 94 -18.81 19.77 -8.82
CA GLY A 94 -18.23 20.97 -9.42
C GLY A 94 -16.71 20.94 -9.53
N ILE A 95 -16.05 19.85 -9.13
CA ILE A 95 -14.59 19.65 -9.25
C ILE A 95 -14.30 19.20 -10.67
N ARG A 96 -13.51 19.97 -11.41
CA ARG A 96 -13.13 19.71 -12.79
C ARG A 96 -11.63 19.47 -12.96
N ASP A 97 -10.83 20.07 -12.10
CA ASP A 97 -9.38 19.87 -12.06
C ASP A 97 -8.87 19.87 -10.61
N ALA A 98 -7.56 19.64 -10.46
CA ALA A 98 -6.97 19.51 -9.14
C ALA A 98 -6.98 20.83 -8.33
N SER A 99 -7.02 21.99 -8.98
CA SER A 99 -7.06 23.29 -8.28
C SER A 99 -8.37 23.49 -7.51
N ASP A 100 -9.45 22.87 -7.98
CA ASP A 100 -10.76 22.90 -7.32
C ASP A 100 -10.80 22.14 -5.98
N LEU A 101 -9.75 21.35 -5.69
CA LEU A 101 -9.64 20.58 -4.44
C LEU A 101 -9.32 21.45 -3.22
N ARG A 102 -8.87 22.70 -3.42
CA ARG A 102 -8.62 23.63 -2.30
C ARG A 102 -9.86 23.85 -1.47
N GLY A 103 -9.73 23.72 -0.17
CA GLY A 103 -10.86 23.87 0.78
C GLY A 103 -11.89 22.75 0.72
N LYS A 104 -11.64 21.66 -0.01
CA LYS A 104 -12.55 20.52 -0.10
C LYS A 104 -12.22 19.44 0.91
N LYS A 105 -13.23 18.60 1.16
CA LYS A 105 -13.08 17.38 1.97
C LYS A 105 -12.61 16.25 1.09
N ILE A 106 -11.51 15.60 1.48
CA ILE A 106 -10.99 14.42 0.79
C ILE A 106 -10.97 13.24 1.76
N GLY A 107 -11.73 12.19 1.42
CA GLY A 107 -11.73 10.93 2.14
C GLY A 107 -10.51 10.08 1.79
N ILE A 108 -9.85 9.51 2.79
CA ILE A 108 -8.77 8.55 2.63
C ILE A 108 -8.98 7.35 3.57
N PRO A 109 -8.62 6.12 3.15
CA PRO A 109 -8.82 4.95 4.00
C PRO A 109 -7.84 4.89 5.17
N GLU A 110 -6.60 5.26 4.95
CA GLU A 110 -5.53 5.29 5.94
C GLU A 110 -4.49 6.35 5.58
N TRP A 111 -3.93 7.01 6.59
CA TRP A 111 -2.93 8.05 6.37
C TRP A 111 -1.63 7.50 5.78
N ALA A 112 -1.14 6.36 6.28
CA ALA A 112 0.08 5.69 5.82
C ALA A 112 -0.14 4.70 4.67
N GLN A 113 -1.29 4.70 4.01
CA GLN A 113 -1.49 3.90 2.80
C GLN A 113 -0.71 4.49 1.63
N THR A 114 -0.08 3.64 0.81
CA THR A 114 0.74 4.07 -0.32
C THR A 114 -0.01 5.03 -1.26
N ALA A 115 -1.24 4.70 -1.66
CA ALA A 115 -2.03 5.57 -2.53
C ALA A 115 -2.27 6.95 -1.90
N SER A 116 -2.62 6.99 -0.62
CA SER A 116 -2.86 8.24 0.11
C SER A 116 -1.60 9.11 0.22
N ILE A 117 -0.43 8.49 0.46
CA ILE A 117 0.86 9.21 0.52
C ILE A 117 1.21 9.80 -0.85
N TYR A 118 1.13 9.00 -1.92
CA TYR A 118 1.45 9.47 -3.27
C TYR A 118 0.48 10.55 -3.76
N THR A 119 -0.81 10.43 -3.45
CA THR A 119 -1.81 11.46 -3.77
C THR A 119 -1.50 12.77 -3.07
N ARG A 120 -1.19 12.73 -1.77
CA ARG A 120 -0.79 13.93 -1.03
C ARG A 120 0.50 14.55 -1.59
N GLY A 121 1.50 13.71 -1.89
CA GLY A 121 2.74 14.17 -2.51
C GLY A 121 2.49 14.83 -3.87
N TRP A 122 1.65 14.24 -4.71
CA TRP A 122 1.28 14.82 -6.00
C TRP A 122 0.55 16.16 -5.86
N LEU A 123 -0.40 16.29 -4.95
CA LEU A 123 -1.10 17.54 -4.68
C LEU A 123 -0.13 18.64 -4.26
N VAL A 124 0.81 18.34 -3.36
CA VAL A 124 1.79 19.34 -2.87
C VAL A 124 2.81 19.68 -3.95
N HIS A 125 3.48 18.70 -4.53
CA HIS A 125 4.66 18.93 -5.37
C HIS A 125 4.33 19.27 -6.82
N ASN A 126 3.25 18.73 -7.36
CA ASN A 126 2.89 18.97 -8.75
C ASN A 126 1.77 20.01 -8.90
N MET A 127 0.82 20.06 -7.97
CA MET A 127 -0.31 20.96 -8.05
C MET A 127 -0.18 22.20 -7.15
N GLY A 128 0.85 22.26 -6.30
CA GLY A 128 1.09 23.38 -5.39
C GLY A 128 -0.02 23.59 -4.37
N ILE A 129 -0.70 22.51 -3.95
CA ILE A 129 -1.78 22.57 -2.96
C ILE A 129 -1.22 22.07 -1.62
N PRO A 130 -1.02 22.96 -0.63
CA PRO A 130 -0.61 22.57 0.70
C PRO A 130 -1.63 21.63 1.37
N LEU A 131 -1.16 20.65 2.14
CA LEU A 131 -2.05 19.68 2.78
C LEU A 131 -3.05 20.33 3.75
N GLN A 132 -2.68 21.47 4.33
CA GLN A 132 -3.50 22.24 5.27
C GLN A 132 -4.70 22.93 4.59
N GLU A 133 -4.67 23.07 3.26
CA GLU A 133 -5.79 23.61 2.49
C GLU A 133 -6.87 22.57 2.18
N ILE A 134 -6.69 21.34 2.62
CA ILE A 134 -7.61 20.23 2.41
C ILE A 134 -8.10 19.70 3.76
N ASP A 135 -9.39 19.49 3.89
CA ASP A 135 -10.00 18.83 5.05
C ASP A 135 -9.96 17.31 4.86
N TRP A 136 -8.97 16.66 5.49
CA TRP A 136 -8.74 15.23 5.37
C TRP A 136 -9.65 14.43 6.29
N ILE A 137 -10.44 13.53 5.71
CA ILE A 137 -11.33 12.65 6.46
C ILE A 137 -10.87 11.20 6.30
N GLN A 138 -10.50 10.56 7.40
CA GLN A 138 -10.15 9.15 7.40
C GLN A 138 -11.41 8.29 7.60
N GLY A 139 -11.61 7.32 6.71
CA GLY A 139 -12.74 6.40 6.79
C GLY A 139 -12.62 5.24 5.82
N GLY A 140 -13.37 4.18 6.06
CA GLY A 140 -13.41 3.04 5.15
C GLY A 140 -14.02 3.43 3.80
N VAL A 141 -13.41 2.96 2.71
CA VAL A 141 -13.91 3.20 1.34
C VAL A 141 -14.96 2.17 0.96
N ASN A 142 -14.72 0.89 1.29
CA ASN A 142 -15.62 -0.22 1.00
C ASN A 142 -16.41 -0.64 2.24
N ASP A 143 -15.75 -0.66 3.39
CA ASP A 143 -16.34 -1.10 4.66
C ASP A 143 -16.14 -0.03 5.74
N ALA A 144 -17.15 0.16 6.58
CA ALA A 144 -17.07 1.05 7.72
C ALA A 144 -16.05 0.54 8.76
N GLY A 145 -15.47 1.47 9.52
CA GLY A 145 -14.62 1.11 10.68
C GLY A 145 -13.18 0.73 10.32
N ARG A 146 -12.70 0.98 9.11
CA ARG A 146 -11.29 0.77 8.75
C ARG A 146 -10.38 1.62 9.64
N GLN A 147 -9.36 0.98 10.22
CA GLN A 147 -8.39 1.62 11.10
C GLN A 147 -7.01 1.67 10.44
N GLU A 148 -6.20 2.65 10.86
CA GLU A 148 -4.79 2.75 10.48
C GLU A 148 -4.02 1.50 10.96
N LYS A 149 -3.38 0.78 10.03
CA LYS A 149 -2.61 -0.44 10.36
C LYS A 149 -1.26 -0.13 11.00
N VAL A 150 -0.67 1.01 10.65
CA VAL A 150 0.59 1.49 11.22
C VAL A 150 0.35 2.87 11.80
N LYS A 151 0.28 2.97 13.12
CA LYS A 151 0.16 4.26 13.80
C LYS A 151 1.47 5.03 13.65
N LEU A 152 1.37 6.27 13.18
CA LEU A 152 2.50 7.18 13.14
C LEU A 152 2.65 7.85 14.51
N LYS A 153 3.89 8.05 14.94
CA LYS A 153 4.19 8.94 16.07
C LYS A 153 3.91 10.38 15.60
N GLN A 154 3.18 11.12 16.38
CA GLN A 154 2.94 12.56 16.17
C GLN A 154 4.10 13.35 16.76
#